data_d839933132d6be2e0189860f4a758e52
#
_entry.id   d839933132d6be2e0189860f4a758e52
#
_cell.length_a   1.000
_cell.length_b   1.000
_cell.length_c   1.000
_cell.angle_alpha   90.00
_cell.angle_beta   90.00
_cell.angle_gamma   90.00
#
_symmetry.space_group_name_H-M   'P 1'
#
loop_
_entity.id
_entity.type
_entity.pdbx_description
1 polymer ?
#
loop_
_entity_poly.entity_id
_entity_poly.type
_entity_poly.pdbx_seq_one_letter_code
_entity_poly.pdbx_strand_id
1 'polypeptide(L)'
;MEDTIDTAMGVFSYQYLASNDNQIISFTTIVVLFITMVSLGCTMEVSKIKTHILKPKGVAIAAVAQFGVMPLTAFSLAKVLQLGPMEAVAVLICGCCPGGNVSNILALALKGDVNLSIVMTTSSTFLALGMMPLLLYLYCQGFSNLESAVPYAGITLALVMTLFPCGIGILINYYRPQYSKTITKIGLSLLLISMVGIGLLASVTRGRMNVMLTVLSPQLMATAALMPLIGYTFGYVLLYLFRLNGSGQRTIAMETGCQNIQLCSAILKVAFPPDVIGPLYLFPIVYIVFQVGEALLLIVLFWVHQFFKTPKKGRLD
;
A
#
# COMPACT_ATOMS: atom_id res chain seq x y z
N MET A 1 47.73 16.36 -19.01
CA MET A 1 47.59 14.88 -19.02
C MET A 1 47.31 14.33 -17.62
N GLU A 2 47.95 14.86 -16.58
CA GLU A 2 47.71 14.52 -15.17
C GLU A 2 46.29 14.96 -14.72
N ASP A 3 45.86 16.19 -15.03
CA ASP A 3 44.52 16.70 -14.64
C ASP A 3 43.37 15.91 -15.24
N THR A 4 43.56 15.30 -16.43
CA THR A 4 42.51 14.46 -17.07
C THR A 4 42.42 13.09 -16.44
N ILE A 5 43.52 12.56 -15.89
CA ILE A 5 43.54 11.26 -15.20
C ILE A 5 42.93 11.40 -13.79
N ASP A 6 43.20 12.49 -13.09
CA ASP A 6 42.60 12.76 -11.77
C ASP A 6 41.09 13.01 -11.85
N THR A 7 40.62 13.71 -12.89
CA THR A 7 39.17 13.90 -13.14
C THR A 7 38.51 12.59 -13.50
N ALA A 8 39.15 11.74 -14.32
CA ALA A 8 38.60 10.42 -14.68
C ALA A 8 38.54 9.47 -13.48
N MET A 9 39.61 9.45 -12.63
CA MET A 9 39.61 8.65 -11.40
C MET A 9 38.58 9.16 -10.39
N GLY A 10 38.36 10.47 -10.27
CA GLY A 10 37.33 11.07 -9.44
C GLY A 10 35.90 10.66 -9.89
N VAL A 11 35.66 10.71 -11.19
CA VAL A 11 34.36 10.25 -11.76
C VAL A 11 34.17 8.75 -11.58
N PHE A 12 35.20 7.93 -11.78
CA PHE A 12 35.13 6.48 -11.57
C PHE A 12 34.89 6.11 -10.09
N SER A 13 35.56 6.78 -9.16
CA SER A 13 35.35 6.55 -7.72
C SER A 13 33.97 6.99 -7.27
N TYR A 14 33.45 8.11 -7.80
CA TYR A 14 32.08 8.58 -7.52
C TYR A 14 31.04 7.63 -8.09
N GLN A 15 31.25 7.12 -9.29
CA GLN A 15 30.34 6.16 -9.94
C GLN A 15 30.35 4.78 -9.25
N TYR A 16 31.52 4.35 -8.75
CA TYR A 16 31.64 3.12 -7.97
C TYR A 16 30.99 3.22 -6.59
N LEU A 17 31.17 4.35 -5.88
CA LEU A 17 30.51 4.60 -4.60
C LEU A 17 28.98 4.71 -4.78
N ALA A 18 28.51 5.44 -5.78
CA ALA A 18 27.08 5.55 -6.10
C ALA A 18 26.47 4.19 -6.50
N SER A 19 27.21 3.32 -7.17
CA SER A 19 26.79 1.96 -7.51
C SER A 19 26.68 1.07 -6.27
N ASN A 20 27.64 1.13 -5.35
CA ASN A 20 27.59 0.38 -4.09
C ASN A 20 26.48 0.85 -3.17
N ASP A 21 26.27 2.17 -3.03
CA ASP A 21 25.17 2.73 -2.24
C ASP A 21 23.81 2.28 -2.77
N ASN A 22 23.64 2.25 -4.09
CA ASN A 22 22.43 1.75 -4.72
C ASN A 22 22.19 0.25 -4.47
N GLN A 23 23.26 -0.57 -4.46
CA GLN A 23 23.15 -2.00 -4.15
C GLN A 23 22.79 -2.23 -2.68
N ILE A 24 23.39 -1.50 -1.74
CA ILE A 24 23.10 -1.58 -0.30
C ILE A 24 21.65 -1.16 -0.04
N ILE A 25 21.21 -0.05 -0.63
CA ILE A 25 19.82 0.43 -0.51
C ILE A 25 18.84 -0.59 -1.07
N SER A 26 19.13 -1.18 -2.22
CA SER A 26 18.28 -2.20 -2.84
C SER A 26 18.23 -3.47 -2.00
N PHE A 27 19.34 -3.97 -1.50
CA PHE A 27 19.39 -5.12 -0.61
C PHE A 27 18.63 -4.88 0.69
N THR A 28 18.84 -3.74 1.34
CA THR A 28 18.14 -3.36 2.56
C THR A 28 16.63 -3.29 2.33
N THR A 29 16.20 -2.71 1.20
CA THR A 29 14.79 -2.64 0.83
C THR A 29 14.18 -4.02 0.67
N ILE A 30 14.88 -4.95 0.01
CA ILE A 30 14.41 -6.34 -0.17
C ILE A 30 14.29 -7.05 1.18
N VAL A 31 15.26 -6.89 2.08
CA VAL A 31 15.22 -7.49 3.42
C VAL A 31 14.05 -6.94 4.24
N VAL A 32 13.85 -5.62 4.24
CA VAL A 32 12.73 -4.98 4.93
C VAL A 32 11.40 -5.46 4.35
N LEU A 33 11.28 -5.52 3.03
CA LEU A 33 10.11 -6.05 2.34
C LEU A 33 9.83 -7.50 2.75
N PHE A 34 10.86 -8.36 2.76
CA PHE A 34 10.73 -9.76 3.15
C PHE A 34 10.21 -9.89 4.59
N ILE A 35 10.82 -9.19 5.54
CA ILE A 35 10.41 -9.25 6.97
C ILE A 35 8.99 -8.72 7.14
N THR A 36 8.62 -7.63 6.49
CA THR A 36 7.28 -7.05 6.59
C THR A 36 6.21 -7.94 5.95
N MET A 37 6.54 -8.66 4.87
CA MET A 37 5.63 -9.65 4.26
C MET A 37 5.49 -10.92 5.09
N VAL A 38 6.56 -11.41 5.73
CA VAL A 38 6.47 -12.48 6.74
C VAL A 38 5.59 -12.02 7.91
N SER A 39 5.79 -10.79 8.38
CA SER A 39 4.96 -10.20 9.46
C SER A 39 3.48 -10.12 9.07
N LEU A 40 3.18 -9.75 7.83
CA LEU A 40 1.81 -9.78 7.29
C LEU A 40 1.23 -11.19 7.37
N GLY A 41 1.95 -12.19 6.90
CA GLY A 41 1.52 -13.59 6.97
C GLY A 41 1.29 -14.06 8.41
N CYS A 42 2.10 -13.61 9.36
CA CYS A 42 1.95 -13.92 10.78
C CYS A 42 0.65 -13.35 11.40
N THR A 43 0.02 -12.35 10.81
CA THR A 43 -1.29 -11.84 11.27
C THR A 43 -2.47 -12.66 10.73
N MET A 44 -2.24 -13.51 9.73
CA MET A 44 -3.28 -14.28 9.06
C MET A 44 -3.54 -15.60 9.79
N GLU A 45 -4.77 -15.80 10.29
CA GLU A 45 -5.19 -17.03 10.98
C GLU A 45 -5.94 -17.95 10.03
N VAL A 46 -5.38 -19.10 9.71
CA VAL A 46 -5.98 -20.11 8.81
C VAL A 46 -7.38 -20.55 9.27
N SER A 47 -7.60 -20.66 10.59
CA SER A 47 -8.91 -20.99 11.17
C SER A 47 -9.98 -19.93 10.85
N LYS A 48 -9.62 -18.65 10.95
CA LYS A 48 -10.51 -17.53 10.61
C LYS A 48 -10.76 -17.46 9.12
N ILE A 49 -9.74 -17.70 8.28
CA ILE A 49 -9.88 -17.78 6.83
C ILE A 49 -10.92 -18.84 6.46
N LYS A 50 -10.78 -20.06 7.00
CA LYS A 50 -11.73 -21.15 6.75
C LYS A 50 -13.16 -20.80 7.16
N THR A 51 -13.34 -20.19 8.35
CA THR A 51 -14.67 -19.79 8.86
C THR A 51 -15.32 -18.72 8.00
N HIS A 52 -14.53 -17.81 7.40
CA HIS A 52 -15.05 -16.70 6.60
C HIS A 52 -15.24 -17.07 5.12
N ILE A 53 -14.48 -18.03 4.59
CA ILE A 53 -14.78 -18.64 3.27
C ILE A 53 -16.15 -19.30 3.32
N LEU A 54 -16.53 -19.89 4.45
CA LEU A 54 -17.86 -20.46 4.66
C LEU A 54 -18.97 -19.40 4.86
N LYS A 55 -18.59 -18.13 5.16
CA LYS A 55 -19.50 -16.99 5.24
C LYS A 55 -19.12 -15.94 4.17
N PRO A 56 -19.44 -16.16 2.90
CA PRO A 56 -18.86 -15.45 1.76
C PRO A 56 -19.17 -13.96 1.70
N LYS A 57 -20.11 -13.44 2.51
CA LYS A 57 -20.49 -12.02 2.48
C LYS A 57 -19.33 -11.07 2.72
N GLY A 58 -18.49 -11.32 3.74
CA GLY A 58 -17.34 -10.46 4.06
C GLY A 58 -16.27 -10.49 2.96
N VAL A 59 -15.98 -11.68 2.43
CA VAL A 59 -15.00 -11.87 1.34
C VAL A 59 -15.51 -11.24 0.04
N ALA A 60 -16.80 -11.41 -0.28
CA ALA A 60 -17.39 -10.80 -1.47
C ALA A 60 -17.38 -9.27 -1.39
N ILE A 61 -17.70 -8.69 -0.23
CA ILE A 61 -17.66 -7.25 -0.01
C ILE A 61 -16.21 -6.75 -0.14
N ALA A 62 -15.23 -7.47 0.45
CA ALA A 62 -13.82 -7.16 0.33
C ALA A 62 -13.36 -7.17 -1.13
N ALA A 63 -13.73 -8.20 -1.88
CA ALA A 63 -13.39 -8.32 -3.29
C ALA A 63 -13.98 -7.18 -4.12
N VAL A 64 -15.25 -6.84 -3.92
CA VAL A 64 -15.91 -5.73 -4.64
C VAL A 64 -15.29 -4.38 -4.26
N ALA A 65 -15.05 -4.14 -2.97
CA ALA A 65 -14.45 -2.90 -2.51
C ALA A 65 -13.01 -2.74 -3.02
N GLN A 66 -12.20 -3.78 -2.92
CA GLN A 66 -10.79 -3.73 -3.26
C GLN A 66 -10.53 -3.82 -4.76
N PHE A 67 -11.18 -4.73 -5.46
CA PHE A 67 -10.93 -4.99 -6.88
C PHE A 67 -11.99 -4.39 -7.82
N GLY A 68 -13.06 -3.82 -7.28
CA GLY A 68 -14.04 -3.03 -8.03
C GLY A 68 -13.81 -1.54 -7.87
N VAL A 69 -13.93 -1.04 -6.63
CA VAL A 69 -13.90 0.42 -6.36
C VAL A 69 -12.52 1.01 -6.62
N MET A 70 -11.46 0.44 -6.08
CA MET A 70 -10.13 1.06 -6.13
C MET A 70 -9.49 1.07 -7.52
N PRO A 71 -9.51 -0.01 -8.33
CA PRO A 71 -9.03 0.04 -9.70
C PRO A 71 -9.84 0.98 -10.59
N LEU A 72 -11.16 1.01 -10.41
CA LEU A 72 -12.02 1.94 -11.15
C LEU A 72 -11.72 3.39 -10.76
N THR A 73 -11.49 3.66 -9.47
CA THR A 73 -11.07 4.99 -8.99
C THR A 73 -9.73 5.39 -9.59
N ALA A 74 -8.73 4.50 -9.57
CA ALA A 74 -7.43 4.73 -10.17
C ALA A 74 -7.54 5.03 -11.67
N PHE A 75 -8.30 4.23 -12.40
CA PHE A 75 -8.56 4.44 -13.83
C PHE A 75 -9.26 5.77 -14.10
N SER A 76 -10.33 6.06 -13.36
CA SER A 76 -11.11 7.29 -13.55
C SER A 76 -10.28 8.53 -13.27
N LEU A 77 -9.50 8.55 -12.17
CA LEU A 77 -8.61 9.66 -11.86
C LEU A 77 -7.50 9.82 -12.89
N ALA A 78 -6.89 8.72 -13.35
CA ALA A 78 -5.87 8.77 -14.39
C ALA A 78 -6.40 9.38 -15.68
N LYS A 79 -7.66 9.07 -16.04
CA LYS A 79 -8.34 9.66 -17.22
C LYS A 79 -8.73 11.12 -17.03
N VAL A 80 -9.39 11.44 -15.92
CA VAL A 80 -9.89 12.79 -15.61
C VAL A 80 -8.75 13.80 -15.46
N LEU A 81 -7.67 13.39 -14.78
CA LEU A 81 -6.49 14.22 -14.57
C LEU A 81 -5.48 14.13 -15.72
N GLN A 82 -5.80 13.39 -16.79
CA GLN A 82 -4.98 13.26 -18.00
C GLN A 82 -3.53 12.86 -17.71
N LEU A 83 -3.35 11.85 -16.85
CA LEU A 83 -2.02 11.36 -16.50
C LEU A 83 -1.29 10.80 -17.72
N GLY A 84 0.02 11.00 -17.75
CA GLY A 84 0.88 10.38 -18.75
C GLY A 84 0.82 8.84 -18.68
N PRO A 85 1.20 8.12 -19.75
CA PRO A 85 1.06 6.65 -19.79
C PRO A 85 1.72 5.95 -18.61
N MET A 86 2.97 6.28 -18.29
CA MET A 86 3.69 5.64 -17.18
C MET A 86 3.16 6.04 -15.79
N GLU A 87 2.68 7.30 -15.64
CA GLU A 87 2.00 7.73 -14.42
C GLU A 87 0.70 6.95 -14.22
N ALA A 88 -0.08 6.75 -15.29
CA ALA A 88 -1.31 5.95 -15.26
C ALA A 88 -1.01 4.49 -14.84
N VAL A 89 0.08 3.88 -15.34
CA VAL A 89 0.52 2.54 -14.93
C VAL A 89 0.82 2.50 -13.44
N ALA A 90 1.60 3.43 -12.92
CA ALA A 90 1.95 3.46 -11.49
C ALA A 90 0.70 3.60 -10.61
N VAL A 91 -0.24 4.46 -11.01
CA VAL A 91 -1.52 4.66 -10.32
C VAL A 91 -2.41 3.41 -10.40
N LEU A 92 -2.51 2.77 -11.57
CA LEU A 92 -3.29 1.55 -11.76
C LEU A 92 -2.70 0.38 -10.95
N ILE A 93 -1.37 0.21 -10.93
CA ILE A 93 -0.70 -0.79 -10.08
C ILE A 93 -1.06 -0.56 -8.63
N CYS A 94 -1.00 0.67 -8.14
CA CYS A 94 -1.38 1.00 -6.77
C CYS A 94 -2.86 0.68 -6.49
N GLY A 95 -3.77 1.08 -7.38
CA GLY A 95 -5.20 0.85 -7.23
C GLY A 95 -5.62 -0.62 -7.33
N CYS A 96 -4.86 -1.44 -8.07
CA CYS A 96 -5.09 -2.89 -8.18
C CYS A 96 -4.42 -3.69 -7.06
N CYS A 97 -3.61 -3.07 -6.17
CA CYS A 97 -3.01 -3.75 -5.04
C CYS A 97 -4.07 -4.25 -4.05
N PRO A 98 -3.82 -5.33 -3.31
CA PRO A 98 -4.67 -5.75 -2.21
C PRO A 98 -4.59 -4.78 -1.03
N GLY A 99 -5.45 -4.96 -0.03
CA GLY A 99 -5.39 -4.24 1.24
C GLY A 99 -4.06 -4.43 1.97
N GLY A 100 -3.62 -3.42 2.71
CA GLY A 100 -2.35 -3.41 3.43
C GLY A 100 -2.50 -3.63 4.94
N ASN A 101 -1.43 -4.04 5.63
CA ASN A 101 -1.43 -4.23 7.09
C ASN A 101 -1.80 -2.99 7.90
N VAL A 102 -1.59 -1.81 7.34
CA VAL A 102 -1.89 -0.53 8.00
C VAL A 102 -3.39 -0.41 8.27
N SER A 103 -4.25 -0.94 7.39
CA SER A 103 -5.71 -0.93 7.56
C SER A 103 -6.17 -1.61 8.84
N ASN A 104 -5.51 -2.70 9.26
CA ASN A 104 -5.86 -3.43 10.49
C ASN A 104 -5.70 -2.55 11.74
N ILE A 105 -4.63 -1.74 11.78
CA ILE A 105 -4.34 -0.82 12.89
C ILE A 105 -5.34 0.34 12.88
N LEU A 106 -5.60 0.89 11.70
CA LEU A 106 -6.53 2.01 11.54
C LEU A 106 -7.97 1.59 11.86
N ALA A 107 -8.36 0.37 11.46
CA ALA A 107 -9.65 -0.21 11.84
C ALA A 107 -9.77 -0.35 13.37
N LEU A 108 -8.72 -0.86 14.04
CA LEU A 108 -8.69 -0.94 15.50
C LEU A 108 -8.84 0.44 16.14
N ALA A 109 -8.14 1.45 15.66
CA ALA A 109 -8.17 2.82 16.18
C ALA A 109 -9.57 3.45 16.05
N LEU A 110 -10.34 3.07 15.04
CA LEU A 110 -11.73 3.49 14.82
C LEU A 110 -12.78 2.61 15.53
N LYS A 111 -12.37 1.70 16.43
CA LYS A 111 -13.27 0.69 17.01
C LYS A 111 -14.02 -0.13 15.95
N GLY A 112 -13.34 -0.46 14.87
CA GLY A 112 -13.80 -1.35 13.82
C GLY A 112 -13.74 -2.82 14.23
N ASP A 113 -14.18 -3.70 13.34
CA ASP A 113 -14.05 -5.14 13.50
C ASP A 113 -12.70 -5.61 12.94
N VAL A 114 -11.75 -5.83 13.85
CA VAL A 114 -10.38 -6.25 13.50
C VAL A 114 -10.37 -7.66 12.87
N ASN A 115 -11.28 -8.55 13.27
CA ASN A 115 -11.36 -9.88 12.67
C ASN A 115 -11.79 -9.78 11.21
N LEU A 116 -12.76 -8.92 10.91
CA LEU A 116 -13.18 -8.64 9.54
C LEU A 116 -12.02 -8.03 8.74
N SER A 117 -11.29 -7.06 9.31
CA SER A 117 -10.12 -6.44 8.66
C SER A 117 -9.07 -7.48 8.26
N ILE A 118 -8.66 -8.34 9.19
CA ILE A 118 -7.67 -9.41 8.93
C ILE A 118 -8.15 -10.34 7.81
N VAL A 119 -9.43 -10.69 7.81
CA VAL A 119 -10.01 -11.56 6.77
C VAL A 119 -10.02 -10.88 5.42
N MET A 120 -10.38 -9.61 5.37
CA MET A 120 -10.39 -8.82 4.14
C MET A 120 -8.98 -8.69 3.55
N THR A 121 -8.00 -8.27 4.36
CA THR A 121 -6.60 -8.18 3.95
C THR A 121 -6.08 -9.53 3.45
N THR A 122 -6.38 -10.61 4.18
CA THR A 122 -5.95 -11.96 3.79
C THR A 122 -6.58 -12.39 2.47
N SER A 123 -7.91 -12.24 2.35
CA SER A 123 -8.63 -12.66 1.15
C SER A 123 -8.21 -11.84 -0.06
N SER A 124 -8.07 -10.52 0.09
CA SER A 124 -7.61 -9.64 -1.00
C SER A 124 -6.19 -9.98 -1.43
N THR A 125 -5.30 -10.33 -0.50
CA THR A 125 -3.92 -10.73 -0.80
C THR A 125 -3.87 -11.99 -1.66
N PHE A 126 -4.68 -13.01 -1.35
CA PHE A 126 -4.76 -14.22 -2.19
C PHE A 126 -5.43 -13.95 -3.54
N LEU A 127 -6.52 -13.17 -3.55
CA LEU A 127 -7.21 -12.83 -4.78
C LEU A 127 -6.35 -11.97 -5.72
N ALA A 128 -5.42 -11.19 -5.17
CA ALA A 128 -4.52 -10.34 -5.95
C ALA A 128 -3.69 -11.12 -6.97
N LEU A 129 -3.34 -12.38 -6.70
CA LEU A 129 -2.58 -13.23 -7.64
C LEU A 129 -3.25 -13.33 -9.02
N GLY A 130 -4.57 -13.42 -9.05
CA GLY A 130 -5.33 -13.48 -10.30
C GLY A 130 -5.94 -12.14 -10.70
N MET A 131 -6.49 -11.41 -9.73
CA MET A 131 -7.23 -10.18 -10.01
C MET A 131 -6.33 -9.04 -10.45
N MET A 132 -5.15 -8.89 -9.87
CA MET A 132 -4.28 -7.75 -10.19
C MET A 132 -3.76 -7.80 -11.64
N PRO A 133 -3.19 -8.90 -12.16
CA PRO A 133 -2.82 -8.98 -13.57
C PRO A 133 -4.01 -8.80 -14.52
N LEU A 134 -5.16 -9.40 -14.18
CA LEU A 134 -6.39 -9.28 -14.98
C LEU A 134 -6.88 -7.83 -15.07
N LEU A 135 -6.98 -7.14 -13.94
CA LEU A 135 -7.46 -5.76 -13.90
C LEU A 135 -6.49 -4.80 -14.57
N LEU A 136 -5.18 -4.99 -14.37
CA LEU A 136 -4.18 -4.21 -15.10
C LEU A 136 -4.32 -4.41 -16.60
N TYR A 137 -4.49 -5.65 -17.07
CA TYR A 137 -4.73 -5.93 -18.49
C TYR A 137 -5.97 -5.18 -19.00
N LEU A 138 -7.10 -5.27 -18.27
CA LEU A 138 -8.35 -4.63 -18.68
C LEU A 138 -8.25 -3.09 -18.70
N TYR A 139 -7.71 -2.49 -17.63
CA TYR A 139 -7.67 -1.03 -17.52
C TYR A 139 -6.58 -0.39 -18.38
N CYS A 140 -5.46 -1.08 -18.62
CA CYS A 140 -4.41 -0.58 -19.50
C CYS A 140 -4.85 -0.46 -20.96
N GLN A 141 -5.82 -1.28 -21.42
CA GLN A 141 -6.45 -1.14 -22.74
C GLN A 141 -7.12 0.23 -22.95
N GLY A 142 -7.54 0.87 -21.88
CA GLY A 142 -8.09 2.23 -21.93
C GLY A 142 -7.08 3.33 -22.28
N PHE A 143 -5.78 3.04 -22.35
CA PHE A 143 -4.72 4.02 -22.65
C PHE A 143 -3.96 3.61 -23.90
N SER A 144 -3.79 4.55 -24.83
CA SER A 144 -3.09 4.30 -26.11
C SER A 144 -1.64 3.86 -25.85
N ASN A 145 -1.22 2.77 -26.49
CA ASN A 145 0.14 2.21 -26.43
C ASN A 145 0.61 1.69 -25.05
N LEU A 146 -0.30 1.51 -24.09
CA LEU A 146 0.06 1.05 -22.75
C LEU A 146 0.12 -0.47 -22.64
N GLU A 147 -0.66 -1.19 -23.44
CA GLU A 147 -0.71 -2.66 -23.43
C GLU A 147 0.65 -3.32 -23.64
N SER A 148 1.44 -2.79 -24.56
CA SER A 148 2.78 -3.31 -24.88
C SER A 148 3.87 -2.87 -23.89
N ALA A 149 3.61 -1.79 -23.14
CA ALA A 149 4.57 -1.22 -22.19
C ALA A 149 4.51 -1.88 -20.80
N VAL A 150 3.42 -2.60 -20.48
CA VAL A 150 3.23 -3.22 -19.16
C VAL A 150 3.79 -4.64 -19.14
N PRO A 151 4.82 -4.93 -18.34
CA PRO A 151 5.42 -6.25 -18.25
C PRO A 151 4.59 -7.18 -17.35
N TYR A 152 3.46 -7.67 -17.83
CA TYR A 152 2.53 -8.52 -17.04
C TYR A 152 3.21 -9.75 -16.42
N ALA A 153 4.14 -10.39 -17.14
CA ALA A 153 4.92 -11.50 -16.60
C ALA A 153 5.80 -11.07 -15.43
N GLY A 154 6.45 -9.91 -15.52
CA GLY A 154 7.24 -9.31 -14.44
C GLY A 154 6.38 -8.97 -13.23
N ILE A 155 5.18 -8.43 -13.43
CA ILE A 155 4.23 -8.12 -12.36
C ILE A 155 3.77 -9.41 -11.67
N THR A 156 3.42 -10.43 -12.43
CA THR A 156 3.01 -11.74 -11.86
C THR A 156 4.14 -12.37 -11.07
N LEU A 157 5.36 -12.32 -11.60
CA LEU A 157 6.55 -12.82 -10.89
C LEU A 157 6.80 -12.03 -9.60
N ALA A 158 6.72 -10.71 -9.64
CA ALA A 158 6.88 -9.85 -8.45
C ALA A 158 5.80 -10.16 -7.39
N LEU A 159 4.56 -10.42 -7.80
CA LEU A 159 3.48 -10.86 -6.92
C LEU A 159 3.83 -12.18 -6.22
N VAL A 160 4.22 -13.20 -6.98
CA VAL A 160 4.58 -14.51 -6.42
C VAL A 160 5.74 -14.38 -5.45
N MET A 161 6.80 -13.66 -5.85
CA MET A 161 7.99 -13.44 -5.00
C MET A 161 7.67 -12.67 -3.71
N THR A 162 6.71 -11.76 -3.75
CA THR A 162 6.32 -10.98 -2.56
C THR A 162 5.37 -11.76 -1.65
N LEU A 163 4.51 -12.60 -2.23
CA LEU A 163 3.57 -13.41 -1.47
C LEU A 163 4.21 -14.69 -0.88
N PHE A 164 5.35 -15.12 -1.40
CA PHE A 164 6.10 -16.25 -0.85
C PHE A 164 6.50 -16.03 0.63
N PRO A 165 7.12 -14.91 1.03
CA PRO A 165 7.36 -14.60 2.45
C PRO A 165 6.08 -14.54 3.29
N CYS A 166 4.99 -14.04 2.72
CA CYS A 166 3.69 -14.05 3.40
C CYS A 166 3.23 -15.49 3.71
N GLY A 167 3.39 -16.41 2.77
CA GLY A 167 3.15 -17.84 2.98
C GLY A 167 3.99 -18.42 4.13
N ILE A 168 5.26 -18.06 4.23
CA ILE A 168 6.13 -18.44 5.36
C ILE A 168 5.54 -17.92 6.68
N GLY A 169 5.08 -16.67 6.72
CA GLY A 169 4.45 -16.08 7.90
C GLY A 169 3.18 -16.83 8.34
N ILE A 170 2.34 -17.25 7.40
CA ILE A 170 1.15 -18.07 7.69
C ILE A 170 1.55 -19.42 8.30
N LEU A 171 2.57 -20.08 7.75
CA LEU A 171 3.09 -21.35 8.29
C LEU A 171 3.65 -21.16 9.71
N ILE A 172 4.39 -20.08 9.95
CA ILE A 172 4.90 -19.75 11.29
C ILE A 172 3.72 -19.55 12.25
N ASN A 173 2.69 -18.83 11.85
CA ASN A 173 1.52 -18.60 12.69
C ASN A 173 0.75 -19.89 12.98
N TYR A 174 0.69 -20.80 12.01
CA TYR A 174 0.02 -22.10 12.17
C TYR A 174 0.77 -23.05 13.08
N TYR A 175 2.09 -23.23 12.87
CA TYR A 175 2.89 -24.21 13.61
C TYR A 175 3.49 -23.66 14.91
N ARG A 176 3.78 -22.36 14.98
CA ARG A 176 4.50 -21.70 16.07
C ARG A 176 3.93 -20.32 16.43
N PRO A 177 2.67 -20.24 16.87
CA PRO A 177 1.98 -18.96 17.10
C PRO A 177 2.68 -18.07 18.16
N GLN A 178 3.51 -18.65 19.02
CA GLN A 178 4.31 -17.90 19.99
C GLN A 178 5.32 -16.95 19.34
N TYR A 179 5.93 -17.34 18.22
CA TYR A 179 6.88 -16.49 17.48
C TYR A 179 6.16 -15.47 16.59
N SER A 180 4.96 -15.79 16.12
CA SER A 180 4.14 -14.93 15.28
C SER A 180 3.94 -13.54 15.89
N LYS A 181 3.62 -13.45 17.19
CA LYS A 181 3.42 -12.17 17.89
C LYS A 181 4.68 -11.30 17.90
N THR A 182 5.86 -11.91 18.07
CA THR A 182 7.14 -11.20 18.07
C THR A 182 7.49 -10.72 16.65
N ILE A 183 7.34 -11.58 15.65
CA ILE A 183 7.61 -11.25 14.25
C ILE A 183 6.68 -10.13 13.78
N THR A 184 5.39 -10.19 14.15
CA THR A 184 4.42 -9.13 13.83
C THR A 184 4.84 -7.79 14.45
N LYS A 185 5.28 -7.77 15.71
CA LYS A 185 5.78 -6.55 16.36
C LYS A 185 7.03 -6.00 15.65
N ILE A 186 7.97 -6.87 15.30
CA ILE A 186 9.20 -6.47 14.59
C ILE A 186 8.85 -5.88 13.22
N GLY A 187 8.02 -6.55 12.42
CA GLY A 187 7.61 -6.06 11.11
C GLY A 187 6.86 -4.74 11.17
N LEU A 188 5.99 -4.57 12.17
CA LEU A 188 5.27 -3.32 12.41
C LEU A 188 6.22 -2.18 12.80
N SER A 189 7.18 -2.47 13.69
CA SER A 189 8.20 -1.50 14.10
C SER A 189 9.07 -1.09 12.92
N LEU A 190 9.50 -2.03 12.09
CA LEU A 190 10.26 -1.75 10.87
C LEU A 190 9.45 -0.90 9.88
N LEU A 191 8.16 -1.17 9.72
CA LEU A 191 7.27 -0.36 8.90
C LEU A 191 7.21 1.08 9.42
N LEU A 192 6.97 1.28 10.72
CA LEU A 192 6.91 2.60 11.35
C LEU A 192 8.26 3.33 11.26
N ILE A 193 9.38 2.65 11.54
CA ILE A 193 10.72 3.23 11.43
C ILE A 193 11.00 3.65 9.99
N SER A 194 10.64 2.83 9.01
CA SER A 194 10.84 3.18 7.60
C SER A 194 10.00 4.39 7.19
N MET A 195 8.76 4.51 7.68
CA MET A 195 7.91 5.69 7.43
C MET A 195 8.49 6.95 8.07
N VAL A 196 8.93 6.87 9.33
CA VAL A 196 9.57 8.01 10.02
C VAL A 196 10.89 8.37 9.33
N GLY A 197 11.70 7.36 8.97
CA GLY A 197 12.96 7.56 8.24
C GLY A 197 12.78 8.27 6.91
N ILE A 198 11.76 7.88 6.13
CA ILE A 198 11.40 8.55 4.87
C ILE A 198 10.95 10.00 5.14
N GLY A 199 10.11 10.22 6.16
CA GLY A 199 9.65 11.55 6.54
C GLY A 199 10.79 12.47 7.00
N LEU A 200 11.72 11.97 7.81
CA LEU A 200 12.92 12.70 8.24
C LEU A 200 13.87 12.98 7.08
N LEU A 201 14.13 11.99 6.24
CA LEU A 201 14.97 12.16 5.05
C LEU A 201 14.37 13.22 4.12
N ALA A 202 13.05 13.20 3.94
CA ALA A 202 12.32 14.19 3.18
C ALA A 202 12.42 15.59 3.81
N SER A 203 12.40 15.73 5.15
CA SER A 203 12.50 17.01 5.84
C SER A 203 13.92 17.59 5.85
N VAL A 204 14.93 16.75 6.00
CA VAL A 204 16.36 17.16 6.01
C VAL A 204 16.84 17.53 4.61
N THR A 205 16.33 16.86 3.58
CA THR A 205 16.67 17.13 2.18
C THR A 205 15.75 18.19 1.57
N ARG A 206 15.53 19.32 2.25
CA ARG A 206 14.66 20.43 1.73
C ARG A 206 14.98 20.81 0.27
N GLY A 207 16.24 20.77 -0.15
CA GLY A 207 16.63 20.97 -1.54
C GLY A 207 16.20 19.84 -2.49
N ARG A 208 16.20 18.59 -2.05
CA ARG A 208 15.74 17.43 -2.82
C ARG A 208 14.22 17.23 -2.75
N MET A 209 13.57 17.72 -1.69
CA MET A 209 12.10 17.73 -1.60
C MET A 209 11.50 18.60 -2.72
N ASN A 210 12.11 19.76 -3.01
CA ASN A 210 11.70 20.55 -4.18
C ASN A 210 11.89 19.78 -5.48
N VAL A 211 12.98 18.99 -5.61
CA VAL A 211 13.19 18.11 -6.76
C VAL A 211 12.13 16.99 -6.79
N MET A 212 11.79 16.38 -5.66
CA MET A 212 10.77 15.34 -5.57
C MET A 212 9.38 15.89 -5.93
N LEU A 213 9.03 17.08 -5.46
CA LEU A 213 7.77 17.76 -5.80
C LEU A 213 7.74 18.30 -7.23
N THR A 214 8.89 18.65 -7.81
CA THR A 214 8.99 19.07 -9.23
C THR A 214 8.98 17.90 -10.19
N VAL A 215 9.37 16.71 -9.73
CA VAL A 215 9.42 15.48 -10.52
C VAL A 215 8.06 14.79 -10.58
N LEU A 216 7.25 14.89 -9.51
CA LEU A 216 5.88 14.37 -9.52
C LEU A 216 4.93 15.46 -10.01
N SER A 217 4.20 15.19 -11.09
CA SER A 217 3.23 16.13 -11.64
C SER A 217 2.16 16.50 -10.60
N PRO A 218 1.61 17.73 -10.59
CA PRO A 218 0.51 18.12 -9.71
C PRO A 218 -0.70 17.19 -9.85
N GLN A 219 -0.93 16.66 -11.05
CA GLN A 219 -1.99 15.70 -11.33
C GLN A 219 -1.77 14.37 -10.60
N LEU A 220 -0.51 13.89 -10.58
CA LEU A 220 -0.14 12.67 -9.86
C LEU A 220 -0.26 12.85 -8.35
N MET A 221 0.13 14.03 -7.84
CA MET A 221 -0.06 14.40 -6.43
C MET A 221 -1.54 14.46 -6.04
N ALA A 222 -2.38 15.07 -6.89
CA ALA A 222 -3.83 15.10 -6.67
C ALA A 222 -4.43 13.69 -6.68
N THR A 223 -3.94 12.81 -7.57
CA THR A 223 -4.36 11.40 -7.61
C THR A 223 -3.99 10.68 -6.31
N ALA A 224 -2.78 10.88 -5.80
CA ALA A 224 -2.31 10.28 -4.55
C ALA A 224 -3.15 10.71 -3.34
N ALA A 225 -3.66 11.96 -3.34
CA ALA A 225 -4.54 12.46 -2.29
C ALA A 225 -6.01 11.97 -2.49
N LEU A 226 -6.53 12.02 -3.70
CA LEU A 226 -7.95 11.70 -3.91
C LEU A 226 -8.26 10.21 -3.82
N MET A 227 -7.34 9.34 -4.23
CA MET A 227 -7.58 7.90 -4.24
C MET A 227 -7.93 7.30 -2.86
N PRO A 228 -7.13 7.53 -1.80
CA PRO A 228 -7.47 7.00 -0.48
C PRO A 228 -8.78 7.59 0.04
N LEU A 229 -8.98 8.90 -0.11
CA LEU A 229 -10.19 9.60 0.32
C LEU A 229 -11.46 9.03 -0.32
N ILE A 230 -11.42 8.78 -1.64
CA ILE A 230 -12.50 8.13 -2.38
C ILE A 230 -12.69 6.70 -1.86
N GLY A 231 -11.60 5.94 -1.65
CA GLY A 231 -11.64 4.59 -1.10
C GLY A 231 -12.31 4.53 0.28
N TYR A 232 -11.95 5.42 1.21
CA TYR A 232 -12.57 5.54 2.52
C TYR A 232 -14.06 5.86 2.43
N THR A 233 -14.41 6.81 1.57
CA THR A 233 -15.79 7.26 1.40
C THR A 233 -16.66 6.17 0.79
N PHE A 234 -16.23 5.60 -0.32
CA PHE A 234 -17.00 4.53 -0.98
C PHE A 234 -17.06 3.25 -0.15
N GLY A 235 -15.97 2.86 0.52
CA GLY A 235 -15.97 1.74 1.43
C GLY A 235 -16.99 1.91 2.57
N TYR A 236 -17.14 3.12 3.09
CA TYR A 236 -18.13 3.43 4.12
C TYR A 236 -19.57 3.39 3.56
N VAL A 237 -19.80 4.05 2.43
CA VAL A 237 -21.13 4.14 1.77
C VAL A 237 -21.61 2.78 1.26
N LEU A 238 -20.71 1.99 0.67
CA LEU A 238 -21.05 0.65 0.15
C LEU A 238 -21.72 -0.20 1.23
N LEU A 239 -21.31 -0.09 2.46
CA LEU A 239 -21.80 -0.87 3.57
C LEU A 239 -23.01 -0.31 4.26
N TYR A 240 -23.21 0.97 4.19
CA TYR A 240 -24.49 1.57 4.53
C TYR A 240 -25.61 0.93 3.67
N LEU A 241 -25.33 0.68 2.39
CA LEU A 241 -26.25 0.00 1.47
C LEU A 241 -26.46 -1.49 1.84
N PHE A 242 -25.41 -2.17 2.33
CA PHE A 242 -25.51 -3.59 2.75
C PHE A 242 -26.00 -3.78 4.19
N ARG A 243 -26.39 -2.70 4.89
CA ARG A 243 -26.93 -2.70 6.27
C ARG A 243 -26.04 -3.43 7.29
N LEU A 244 -24.73 -3.31 7.15
CA LEU A 244 -23.80 -3.83 8.15
C LEU A 244 -23.73 -2.89 9.37
N ASN A 245 -23.30 -3.45 10.50
CA ASN A 245 -23.12 -2.67 11.73
C ASN A 245 -22.02 -1.60 11.57
N GLY A 246 -22.08 -0.54 12.39
CA GLY A 246 -21.17 0.58 12.29
C GLY A 246 -19.67 0.22 12.47
N SER A 247 -19.33 -0.88 13.19
CA SER A 247 -17.96 -1.36 13.29
C SER A 247 -17.47 -1.95 11.96
N GLY A 248 -18.30 -2.74 11.28
CA GLY A 248 -18.00 -3.26 9.95
C GLY A 248 -17.84 -2.17 8.91
N GLN A 249 -18.68 -1.13 8.94
CA GLN A 249 -18.59 0.01 8.02
C GLN A 249 -17.22 0.71 8.14
N ARG A 250 -16.78 1.00 9.37
CA ARG A 250 -15.47 1.62 9.60
C ARG A 250 -14.31 0.73 9.15
N THR A 251 -14.42 -0.56 9.40
CA THR A 251 -13.40 -1.54 8.97
C THR A 251 -13.24 -1.54 7.46
N ILE A 252 -14.35 -1.67 6.71
CA ILE A 252 -14.27 -1.77 5.26
C ILE A 252 -13.88 -0.44 4.62
N ALA A 253 -14.29 0.68 5.21
CA ALA A 253 -13.77 1.97 4.79
C ALA A 253 -12.24 2.00 4.86
N MET A 254 -11.66 1.65 6.01
CA MET A 254 -10.21 1.61 6.18
C MET A 254 -9.52 0.62 5.23
N GLU A 255 -10.10 -0.57 5.08
CA GLU A 255 -9.53 -1.60 4.20
C GLU A 255 -9.54 -1.17 2.74
N THR A 256 -10.63 -0.54 2.27
CA THR A 256 -10.76 -0.10 0.87
C THR A 256 -9.81 1.05 0.55
N GLY A 257 -9.68 2.04 1.43
CA GLY A 257 -8.79 3.18 1.19
C GLY A 257 -7.31 2.89 1.40
N CYS A 258 -6.97 1.85 2.18
CA CYS A 258 -5.59 1.49 2.50
C CYS A 258 -5.04 0.41 1.56
N GLN A 259 -4.22 0.82 0.62
CA GLN A 259 -3.54 -0.08 -0.31
C GLN A 259 -2.25 -0.67 0.28
N ASN A 260 -1.85 -1.84 -0.21
CA ASN A 260 -0.56 -2.44 0.13
C ASN A 260 0.58 -1.76 -0.64
N ILE A 261 1.06 -0.66 -0.06
CA ILE A 261 2.11 0.18 -0.67
C ILE A 261 3.45 -0.55 -0.79
N GLN A 262 3.73 -1.50 0.08
CA GLN A 262 4.95 -2.30 0.01
C GLN A 262 4.94 -3.20 -1.22
N LEU A 263 3.82 -3.86 -1.49
CA LEU A 263 3.62 -4.65 -2.69
C LEU A 263 3.67 -3.77 -3.95
N CYS A 264 2.99 -2.62 -3.93
CA CYS A 264 3.04 -1.66 -5.04
C CYS A 264 4.48 -1.24 -5.35
N SER A 265 5.25 -0.83 -4.32
CA SER A 265 6.66 -0.45 -4.48
C SER A 265 7.54 -1.58 -5.00
N ALA A 266 7.29 -2.82 -4.53
CA ALA A 266 8.02 -3.99 -4.99
C ALA A 266 7.76 -4.27 -6.47
N ILE A 267 6.51 -4.21 -6.90
CA ILE A 267 6.12 -4.45 -8.29
C ILE A 267 6.76 -3.39 -9.20
N LEU A 268 6.66 -2.10 -8.85
CA LEU A 268 7.27 -1.03 -9.64
C LEU A 268 8.78 -1.20 -9.79
N LYS A 269 9.47 -1.67 -8.74
CA LYS A 269 10.93 -1.88 -8.78
C LYS A 269 11.35 -3.14 -9.51
N VAL A 270 10.58 -4.22 -9.42
CA VAL A 270 10.95 -5.54 -9.97
C VAL A 270 10.49 -5.68 -11.41
N ALA A 271 9.27 -5.20 -11.72
CA ALA A 271 8.68 -5.39 -13.03
C ALA A 271 9.18 -4.38 -14.08
N PHE A 272 9.63 -3.20 -13.65
CA PHE A 272 10.04 -2.15 -14.58
C PHE A 272 11.52 -1.80 -14.46
N PRO A 273 12.24 -1.63 -15.58
CA PRO A 273 13.59 -1.09 -15.57
C PRO A 273 13.65 0.32 -14.97
N PRO A 274 14.71 0.69 -14.25
CA PRO A 274 14.84 2.02 -13.63
C PRO A 274 14.71 3.19 -14.61
N ASP A 275 15.19 3.01 -15.84
CA ASP A 275 15.17 4.01 -16.91
C ASP A 275 13.74 4.26 -17.44
N VAL A 276 12.86 3.25 -17.34
CA VAL A 276 11.46 3.32 -17.81
C VAL A 276 10.57 3.92 -16.74
N ILE A 277 10.67 3.43 -15.49
CA ILE A 277 9.82 3.91 -14.40
C ILE A 277 10.29 5.27 -13.86
N GLY A 278 11.59 5.57 -14.01
CA GLY A 278 12.15 6.83 -13.55
C GLY A 278 11.78 7.14 -12.10
N PRO A 279 11.37 8.39 -11.80
CA PRO A 279 11.01 8.82 -10.45
C PRO A 279 9.63 8.31 -9.97
N LEU A 280 8.85 7.64 -10.82
CA LEU A 280 7.51 7.17 -10.47
C LEU A 280 7.52 6.07 -9.40
N TYR A 281 8.66 5.42 -9.15
CA TYR A 281 8.83 4.53 -7.98
C TYR A 281 8.60 5.24 -6.64
N LEU A 282 8.60 6.58 -6.61
CA LEU A 282 8.30 7.39 -5.43
C LEU A 282 6.79 7.57 -5.21
N PHE A 283 5.96 7.32 -6.22
CA PHE A 283 4.50 7.48 -6.11
C PHE A 283 3.90 6.73 -4.91
N PRO A 284 4.24 5.45 -4.67
CA PRO A 284 3.74 4.74 -3.49
C PRO A 284 4.09 5.41 -2.15
N ILE A 285 5.26 6.07 -2.07
CA ILE A 285 5.69 6.80 -0.86
C ILE A 285 4.80 8.03 -0.63
N VAL A 286 4.49 8.76 -1.67
CA VAL A 286 3.58 9.91 -1.58
C VAL A 286 2.16 9.44 -1.23
N TYR A 287 1.73 8.37 -1.87
CA TYR A 287 0.43 7.77 -1.61
C TYR A 287 0.25 7.37 -0.14
N ILE A 288 1.24 6.71 0.49
CA ILE A 288 1.14 6.30 1.89
C ILE A 288 1.05 7.51 2.85
N VAL A 289 1.68 8.63 2.52
CA VAL A 289 1.58 9.85 3.32
C VAL A 289 0.15 10.37 3.34
N PHE A 290 -0.51 10.47 2.18
CA PHE A 290 -1.92 10.86 2.11
C PHE A 290 -2.82 9.81 2.76
N GLN A 291 -2.66 8.55 2.45
CA GLN A 291 -3.43 7.43 3.00
C GLN A 291 -3.43 7.45 4.54
N VAL A 292 -2.27 7.58 5.15
CA VAL A 292 -2.15 7.59 6.62
C VAL A 292 -2.62 8.92 7.20
N GLY A 293 -2.27 10.04 6.58
CA GLY A 293 -2.67 11.38 7.02
C GLY A 293 -4.19 11.54 7.05
N GLU A 294 -4.87 11.15 5.98
CA GLU A 294 -6.34 11.18 5.89
C GLU A 294 -7.00 10.22 6.88
N ALA A 295 -6.47 9.01 7.03
CA ALA A 295 -6.97 8.06 8.02
C ALA A 295 -6.83 8.59 9.45
N LEU A 296 -5.69 9.21 9.79
CA LEU A 296 -5.50 9.84 11.10
C LEU A 296 -6.50 10.99 11.31
N LEU A 297 -6.75 11.80 10.29
CA LEU A 297 -7.78 12.85 10.37
C LEU A 297 -9.16 12.24 10.65
N LEU A 298 -9.55 11.17 9.94
CA LEU A 298 -10.82 10.47 10.18
C LEU A 298 -10.89 9.87 11.58
N ILE A 299 -9.78 9.35 12.12
CA ILE A 299 -9.71 8.85 13.50
C ILE A 299 -9.94 9.98 14.50
N VAL A 300 -9.27 11.11 14.32
CA VAL A 300 -9.45 12.29 15.20
C VAL A 300 -10.91 12.77 15.16
N LEU A 301 -11.49 12.92 13.98
CA LEU A 301 -12.89 13.32 13.82
C LEU A 301 -13.85 12.33 14.48
N PHE A 302 -13.60 11.03 14.36
CA PHE A 302 -14.38 9.99 15.02
C PHE A 302 -14.33 10.12 16.55
N TRP A 303 -13.14 10.30 17.14
CA TRP A 303 -13.00 10.42 18.59
C TRP A 303 -13.56 11.73 19.13
N VAL A 304 -13.41 12.82 18.41
CA VAL A 304 -14.04 14.12 18.75
C VAL A 304 -15.57 13.96 18.74
N HIS A 305 -16.13 13.33 17.70
CA HIS A 305 -17.57 13.08 17.65
C HIS A 305 -18.05 12.20 18.82
N GLN A 306 -17.30 11.12 19.15
CA GLN A 306 -17.64 10.27 20.29
C GLN A 306 -17.56 11.02 21.63
N PHE A 307 -16.59 11.89 21.78
CA PHE A 307 -16.44 12.71 22.99
C PHE A 307 -17.66 13.60 23.22
N PHE A 308 -18.16 14.26 22.18
CA PHE A 308 -19.36 15.11 22.28
C PHE A 308 -20.66 14.32 22.40
N LYS A 309 -20.72 13.08 21.90
CA LYS A 309 -21.92 12.24 21.94
C LYS A 309 -22.10 11.54 23.30
N THR A 310 -21.05 11.38 24.10
CA THR A 310 -21.13 10.77 25.43
C THR A 310 -21.72 11.81 26.38
N PRO A 311 -22.97 11.69 26.86
CA PRO A 311 -23.50 12.62 27.84
C PRO A 311 -22.59 12.57 29.07
N LYS A 312 -22.25 13.72 29.63
CA LYS A 312 -21.65 13.82 30.96
C LYS A 312 -22.62 13.14 31.94
N LYS A 313 -22.43 11.84 32.21
CA LYS A 313 -23.11 11.19 33.32
C LYS A 313 -22.72 11.92 34.57
N GLY A 314 -23.73 12.52 35.21
CA GLY A 314 -23.62 13.54 36.27
C GLY A 314 -22.63 13.15 37.34
N ARG A 315 -21.83 14.12 37.68
CA ARG A 315 -21.40 14.34 39.06
C ARG A 315 -22.61 14.82 39.81
N LEU A 316 -23.36 13.91 40.37
CA LEU A 316 -24.25 14.15 41.51
C LEU A 316 -23.96 12.97 42.43
N ASP A 317 -23.42 13.37 43.53
CA ASP A 317 -23.23 12.83 44.87
C ASP A 317 -21.78 12.57 45.25
#